data_28eb9cc536f5a062c4fc4d4afbf49ca9
#
_entry.id   28eb9cc536f5a062c4fc4d4afbf49ca9
#
_cell.length_a   1.000
_cell.length_b   1.000
_cell.length_c   1.000
_cell.angle_alpha   90.00
_cell.angle_beta   90.00
_cell.angle_gamma   90.00
#
_symmetry.space_group_name_H-M   'P 1'
#
loop_
_entity.id
_entity.type
_entity.pdbx_description
1 polymer ?
#
loop_
_entity_poly.entity_id
_entity_poly.type
_entity_poly.pdbx_seq_one_letter_code
_entity_poly.pdbx_strand_id
1 'polypeptide(L)'
;MNIKSMTLPELQEALKAMGQPAFRAKQVYTWLHKGVRSYDEMTNLSKELRAKLQEAYPFYTPQVIRKQESAKDGTIKYLWRLEDGNCVETVLMRYHYGNTVCISTEVGCRMGCAFCASTIGGLVRRLEPHEMVDEVLFTQIDSGLPVSRVVLMGIGEPLDNFDNVMRFLELIGSKDGMNLGMRHISLSTCGLVPKIDELAEKKLQISLAISLHGPNDAIRDRVMPVNKAYPIDVLLAACRRYYEATSRRIHFEYAMIDGVNDREQDAKELLRRLKGLPAHFNLIPLNHVEESPLKPSSRTAVARFQKILEEGGITATVRRTLGSDIDASCGQLRRKYTKNQG
;
A
#
# COMPACT_ATOMS: atom_id res chain seq x y z
N MET A 1 14.72 15.56 -9.47
CA MET A 1 14.35 14.11 -9.32
C MET A 1 15.39 13.49 -8.40
N ASN A 2 14.97 12.73 -7.39
CA ASN A 2 15.89 12.01 -6.50
C ASN A 2 16.52 10.84 -7.27
N ILE A 3 17.83 10.61 -7.08
CA ILE A 3 18.58 9.54 -7.77
C ILE A 3 17.98 8.14 -7.53
N LYS A 4 17.39 7.90 -6.36
CA LYS A 4 16.73 6.64 -6.01
C LYS A 4 15.39 6.43 -6.72
N SER A 5 14.82 7.47 -7.37
CA SER A 5 13.62 7.38 -8.21
C SER A 5 13.95 7.12 -9.69
N MET A 6 15.22 7.09 -10.05
CA MET A 6 15.66 6.82 -11.41
C MET A 6 15.68 5.32 -11.70
N THR A 7 15.23 4.95 -12.91
CA THR A 7 15.49 3.62 -13.46
C THR A 7 16.97 3.48 -13.85
N LEU A 8 17.43 2.25 -14.08
CA LEU A 8 18.81 2.03 -14.49
C LEU A 8 19.15 2.77 -15.81
N PRO A 9 18.30 2.79 -16.86
CA PRO A 9 18.54 3.58 -18.07
C PRO A 9 18.63 5.08 -17.79
N GLU A 10 17.74 5.65 -16.98
CA GLU A 10 17.78 7.08 -16.62
C GLU A 10 19.05 7.43 -15.85
N LEU A 11 19.48 6.54 -14.93
CA LEU A 11 20.73 6.71 -14.21
C LEU A 11 21.96 6.62 -15.14
N GLN A 12 21.89 5.77 -16.18
CA GLN A 12 22.93 5.69 -17.21
C GLN A 12 23.08 7.03 -17.95
N GLU A 13 21.98 7.63 -18.38
CA GLU A 13 22.01 8.94 -19.04
C GLU A 13 22.49 10.06 -18.08
N ALA A 14 22.05 10.05 -16.82
CA ALA A 14 22.51 11.01 -15.82
C ALA A 14 24.02 10.93 -15.59
N LEU A 15 24.57 9.74 -15.43
CA LEU A 15 26.01 9.53 -15.22
C LEU A 15 26.83 9.83 -16.49
N LYS A 16 26.30 9.52 -17.68
CA LYS A 16 26.92 9.89 -18.95
C LYS A 16 27.05 11.41 -19.08
N ALA A 17 26.01 12.17 -18.70
CA ALA A 17 26.07 13.62 -18.67
C ALA A 17 27.13 14.14 -17.70
N MET A 18 27.49 13.39 -16.66
CA MET A 18 28.59 13.67 -15.74
C MET A 18 29.96 13.16 -16.23
N GLY A 19 30.07 12.70 -17.49
CA GLY A 19 31.30 12.16 -18.07
C GLY A 19 31.69 10.78 -17.55
N GLN A 20 30.74 10.01 -17.00
CA GLN A 20 31.02 8.68 -16.43
C GLN A 20 30.68 7.56 -17.41
N PRO A 21 31.45 6.45 -17.42
CA PRO A 21 31.14 5.26 -18.23
C PRO A 21 29.82 4.61 -17.79
N ALA A 22 29.08 4.03 -18.74
CA ALA A 22 27.76 3.42 -18.52
C ALA A 22 27.72 2.36 -17.41
N PHE A 23 28.80 1.57 -17.23
CA PHE A 23 28.85 0.56 -16.19
C PHE A 23 28.80 1.12 -14.77
N ARG A 24 29.17 2.39 -14.58
CA ARG A 24 29.10 3.07 -13.27
C ARG A 24 27.66 3.20 -12.79
N ALA A 25 26.71 3.38 -13.72
CA ALA A 25 25.29 3.45 -13.36
C ALA A 25 24.82 2.15 -12.72
N LYS A 26 25.22 0.99 -13.24
CA LYS A 26 24.88 -0.29 -12.65
C LYS A 26 25.49 -0.45 -11.25
N GLN A 27 26.71 0.03 -11.03
CA GLN A 27 27.34 0.01 -9.70
C GLN A 27 26.56 0.88 -8.71
N VAL A 28 26.23 2.13 -9.08
CA VAL A 28 25.44 3.04 -8.23
C VAL A 28 24.06 2.45 -7.96
N TYR A 29 23.37 1.99 -9.00
CA TYR A 29 22.03 1.39 -8.89
C TYR A 29 22.01 0.20 -7.91
N THR A 30 22.99 -0.70 -8.02
CA THR A 30 23.12 -1.85 -7.12
C THR A 30 23.34 -1.41 -5.67
N TRP A 31 24.14 -0.37 -5.43
CA TRP A 31 24.34 0.19 -4.10
C TRP A 31 23.07 0.81 -3.52
N LEU A 32 22.33 1.59 -4.32
CA LEU A 32 21.07 2.18 -3.90
C LEU A 32 20.07 1.12 -3.44
N HIS A 33 19.95 0.03 -4.20
CA HIS A 33 19.07 -1.09 -3.86
C HIS A 33 19.60 -2.06 -2.78
N LYS A 34 20.85 -1.89 -2.36
CA LYS A 34 21.38 -2.52 -1.13
C LYS A 34 21.05 -1.73 0.13
N GLY A 35 20.54 -0.50 -0.02
CA GLY A 35 20.12 0.35 1.09
C GLY A 35 21.27 1.03 1.80
N VAL A 36 22.30 1.44 1.07
CA VAL A 36 23.33 2.33 1.60
C VAL A 36 22.72 3.62 2.13
N ARG A 37 23.34 4.19 3.14
CA ARG A 37 22.87 5.41 3.81
C ARG A 37 23.62 6.68 3.37
N SER A 38 24.71 6.50 2.62
CA SER A 38 25.49 7.60 2.03
C SER A 38 26.29 7.11 0.83
N TYR A 39 26.76 8.04 0.00
CA TYR A 39 27.68 7.72 -1.10
C TYR A 39 29.03 7.18 -0.58
N ASP A 40 29.41 7.48 0.65
CA ASP A 40 30.68 6.99 1.22
C ASP A 40 30.73 5.47 1.39
N GLU A 41 29.58 4.84 1.52
CA GLU A 41 29.49 3.38 1.57
C GLU A 41 29.71 2.71 0.20
N MET A 42 29.64 3.46 -0.90
CA MET A 42 29.85 2.97 -2.27
C MET A 42 31.34 2.79 -2.59
N THR A 43 31.98 1.85 -1.92
CA THR A 43 33.45 1.73 -1.86
C THR A 43 34.15 1.43 -3.18
N ASN A 44 33.43 0.91 -4.18
CA ASN A 44 33.96 0.67 -5.53
C ASN A 44 33.83 1.88 -6.47
N LEU A 45 33.36 3.04 -5.97
CA LEU A 45 33.35 4.31 -6.67
C LEU A 45 34.51 5.20 -6.19
N SER A 46 35.08 5.99 -7.10
CA SER A 46 36.12 6.96 -6.71
C SER A 46 35.55 8.02 -5.78
N LYS A 47 36.40 8.59 -4.92
CA LYS A 47 36.01 9.69 -4.02
C LYS A 47 35.46 10.89 -4.79
N GLU A 48 36.08 11.21 -5.94
CA GLU A 48 35.64 12.29 -6.83
C GLU A 48 34.21 12.04 -7.34
N LEU A 49 33.90 10.83 -7.81
CA LEU A 49 32.54 10.50 -8.30
C LEU A 49 31.52 10.58 -7.16
N ARG A 50 31.86 10.08 -5.96
CA ARG A 50 30.98 10.16 -4.79
C ARG A 50 30.67 11.62 -4.42
N ALA A 51 31.67 12.50 -4.46
CA ALA A 51 31.50 13.93 -4.21
C ALA A 51 30.60 14.59 -5.28
N LYS A 52 30.81 14.31 -6.55
CA LYS A 52 29.97 14.80 -7.65
C LYS A 52 28.52 14.30 -7.52
N LEU A 53 28.32 13.05 -7.13
CA LEU A 53 26.99 12.51 -6.88
C LEU A 53 26.30 13.19 -5.70
N GLN A 54 27.02 13.43 -4.60
CA GLN A 54 26.49 14.13 -3.43
C GLN A 54 26.09 15.58 -3.76
N GLU A 55 26.84 16.26 -4.60
CA GLU A 55 26.54 17.62 -5.06
C GLU A 55 25.30 17.65 -5.97
N ALA A 56 25.24 16.75 -6.96
CA ALA A 56 24.16 16.71 -7.94
C ALA A 56 22.85 16.10 -7.41
N TYR A 57 22.97 15.13 -6.51
CA TYR A 57 21.86 14.35 -5.94
C TYR A 57 22.08 14.15 -4.44
N PRO A 58 21.74 15.14 -3.60
CA PRO A 58 21.87 15.00 -2.14
C PRO A 58 21.23 13.73 -1.64
N PHE A 59 21.93 13.00 -0.75
CA PHE A 59 21.50 11.71 -0.27
C PHE A 59 20.65 11.85 0.99
N TYR A 60 19.46 11.29 0.96
CA TYR A 60 18.59 11.21 2.11
C TYR A 60 18.21 9.76 2.42
N THR A 61 18.09 9.46 3.71
CA THR A 61 17.64 8.15 4.22
C THR A 61 16.56 8.37 5.27
N PRO A 62 15.40 7.70 5.18
CA PRO A 62 14.35 7.83 6.18
C PRO A 62 14.83 7.37 7.55
N GLN A 63 14.35 8.03 8.60
CA GLN A 63 14.72 7.76 9.98
C GLN A 63 13.60 7.04 10.72
N VAL A 64 13.91 5.98 11.46
CA VAL A 64 12.96 5.35 12.37
C VAL A 64 12.73 6.26 13.57
N ILE A 65 11.51 6.84 13.69
CA ILE A 65 11.12 7.61 14.87
C ILE A 65 10.60 6.68 15.96
N ARG A 66 9.84 5.67 15.54
CA ARG A 66 9.24 4.70 16.46
C ARG A 66 9.16 3.33 15.79
N LYS A 67 9.49 2.32 16.58
CA LYS A 67 9.36 0.91 16.22
C LYS A 67 8.58 0.21 17.33
N GLN A 68 7.56 -0.55 16.94
CA GLN A 68 6.80 -1.40 17.85
C GLN A 68 6.82 -2.82 17.30
N GLU A 69 7.12 -3.80 18.15
CA GLU A 69 7.11 -5.20 17.81
C GLU A 69 6.11 -5.97 18.67
N SER A 70 5.22 -6.70 18.02
CA SER A 70 4.21 -7.52 18.70
C SER A 70 4.85 -8.72 19.36
N ALA A 71 4.63 -8.85 20.67
CA ALA A 71 5.04 -10.04 21.41
C ALA A 71 4.19 -11.28 21.04
N LYS A 72 3.01 -11.09 20.44
CA LYS A 72 2.06 -12.16 20.10
C LYS A 72 2.37 -12.87 18.79
N ASP A 73 2.80 -12.12 17.78
CA ASP A 73 2.91 -12.63 16.42
C ASP A 73 4.13 -12.12 15.64
N GLY A 74 4.97 -11.29 16.28
CA GLY A 74 6.16 -10.72 15.69
C GLY A 74 5.92 -9.69 14.58
N THR A 75 4.69 -9.17 14.47
CA THR A 75 4.41 -8.03 13.59
C THR A 75 5.20 -6.82 14.04
N ILE A 76 5.85 -6.13 13.11
CA ILE A 76 6.63 -4.93 13.41
C ILE A 76 5.99 -3.74 12.73
N LYS A 77 5.73 -2.67 13.49
CA LYS A 77 5.28 -1.39 12.96
C LYS A 77 6.35 -0.33 13.11
N TYR A 78 6.59 0.38 12.01
CA TYR A 78 7.52 1.49 11.92
C TYR A 78 6.77 2.80 11.72
N LEU A 79 7.28 3.86 12.31
CA LEU A 79 7.01 5.25 11.98
C LEU A 79 8.30 5.85 11.42
N TRP A 80 8.29 6.16 10.15
CA TRP A 80 9.43 6.76 9.45
C TRP A 80 9.28 8.27 9.36
N ARG A 81 10.36 9.01 9.56
CA ARG A 81 10.46 10.42 9.23
C ARG A 81 11.07 10.57 7.85
N LEU A 82 10.39 11.32 7.00
CA LEU A 82 10.82 11.69 5.65
C LEU A 82 11.68 12.95 5.69
N GLU A 83 12.33 13.29 4.55
CA GLU A 83 13.24 14.43 4.42
C GLU A 83 12.60 15.77 4.81
N ASP A 84 11.35 15.97 4.48
CA ASP A 84 10.56 17.17 4.79
C ASP A 84 10.00 17.19 6.23
N GLY A 85 10.36 16.22 7.06
CA GLY A 85 9.89 16.09 8.45
C GLY A 85 8.54 15.38 8.59
N ASN A 86 7.82 15.12 7.51
CA ASN A 86 6.59 14.34 7.53
C ASN A 86 6.86 12.88 7.94
N CYS A 87 5.79 12.20 8.38
CA CYS A 87 5.90 10.82 8.83
C CYS A 87 4.94 9.89 8.11
N VAL A 88 5.41 8.67 7.83
CA VAL A 88 4.61 7.59 7.27
C VAL A 88 4.77 6.30 8.07
N GLU A 89 3.84 5.37 7.88
CA GLU A 89 3.81 4.10 8.61
C GLU A 89 4.06 2.93 7.68
N THR A 90 4.85 1.97 8.16
CA THR A 90 5.06 0.68 7.50
C THR A 90 4.81 -0.45 8.48
N VAL A 91 4.19 -1.53 8.03
CA VAL A 91 3.95 -2.71 8.86
C VAL A 91 4.57 -3.95 8.20
N LEU A 92 5.48 -4.61 8.92
CA LEU A 92 6.01 -5.91 8.54
C LEU A 92 5.20 -7.00 9.22
N MET A 93 4.56 -7.85 8.44
CA MET A 93 3.74 -8.97 8.88
C MET A 93 4.42 -10.29 8.52
N ARG A 94 4.48 -11.21 9.50
CA ARG A 94 5.08 -12.53 9.31
C ARG A 94 4.01 -13.57 9.01
N TYR A 95 4.14 -14.22 7.87
CA TYR A 95 3.27 -15.34 7.47
C TYR A 95 4.11 -16.58 7.21
N HIS A 96 3.49 -17.77 7.27
CA HIS A 96 4.18 -19.03 6.97
C HIS A 96 4.71 -19.10 5.52
N TYR A 97 4.13 -18.32 4.62
CA TYR A 97 4.53 -18.23 3.21
C TYR A 97 5.48 -17.06 2.89
N GLY A 98 5.99 -16.38 3.90
CA GLY A 98 6.95 -15.28 3.78
C GLY A 98 6.49 -13.98 4.43
N ASN A 99 7.36 -12.98 4.44
CA ASN A 99 7.11 -11.70 5.09
C ASN A 99 6.46 -10.72 4.11
N THR A 100 5.41 -10.06 4.56
CA THR A 100 4.66 -9.05 3.80
C THR A 100 4.88 -7.68 4.43
N VAL A 101 5.24 -6.69 3.61
CA VAL A 101 5.33 -5.29 4.05
C VAL A 101 4.13 -4.51 3.53
N CYS A 102 3.42 -3.84 4.43
CA CYS A 102 2.37 -2.87 4.11
C CYS A 102 2.99 -1.48 4.12
N ILE A 103 2.93 -0.78 2.99
CA ILE A 103 3.52 0.54 2.82
C ILE A 103 2.47 1.62 2.60
N SER A 104 2.84 2.87 2.91
CA SER A 104 2.10 4.07 2.61
C SER A 104 2.35 4.54 1.17
N THR A 105 1.44 5.32 0.61
CA THR A 105 1.58 5.95 -0.71
C THR A 105 1.44 7.46 -0.66
N GLU A 106 1.01 7.99 0.47
CA GLU A 106 0.79 9.41 0.72
C GLU A 106 1.09 9.76 2.17
N VAL A 107 1.27 11.02 2.45
CA VAL A 107 1.24 11.61 3.79
C VAL A 107 -0.17 12.13 4.04
N GLY A 108 -0.97 11.37 4.80
CA GLY A 108 -2.40 11.59 4.94
C GLY A 108 -3.22 11.01 3.78
N CYS A 109 -4.52 11.32 3.71
CA CYS A 109 -5.40 10.82 2.65
C CYS A 109 -6.62 11.73 2.53
N ARG A 110 -7.04 12.08 1.31
CA ARG A 110 -8.20 12.94 1.08
C ARG A 110 -9.51 12.20 0.81
N MET A 111 -9.52 10.88 0.85
CA MET A 111 -10.71 10.08 0.47
C MET A 111 -11.85 10.16 1.48
N GLY A 112 -11.60 10.52 2.73
CA GLY A 112 -12.63 10.80 3.73
C GLY A 112 -13.41 9.58 4.23
N CYS A 113 -12.86 8.36 4.13
CA CYS A 113 -13.53 7.14 4.61
C CYS A 113 -13.82 7.24 6.11
N ALA A 114 -15.09 7.06 6.52
CA ALA A 114 -15.58 7.31 7.88
C ALA A 114 -14.96 6.40 8.97
N PHE A 115 -14.35 5.29 8.58
CA PHE A 115 -13.72 4.31 9.48
C PHE A 115 -12.19 4.38 9.49
N CYS A 116 -11.58 5.32 8.74
CA CYS A 116 -10.14 5.31 8.49
C CYS A 116 -9.43 6.47 9.20
N ALA A 117 -8.49 6.15 10.09
CA ALA A 117 -7.68 7.15 10.79
C ALA A 117 -6.76 7.96 9.86
N SER A 118 -6.40 7.41 8.69
CA SER A 118 -5.49 8.07 7.74
C SER A 118 -6.10 9.30 7.06
N THR A 119 -7.44 9.44 7.07
CA THR A 119 -8.12 10.58 6.45
C THR A 119 -8.22 11.80 7.36
N ILE A 120 -7.94 11.60 8.65
CA ILE A 120 -8.03 12.67 9.63
C ILE A 120 -6.86 13.63 9.43
N GLY A 121 -7.15 14.88 9.10
CA GLY A 121 -6.15 15.88 8.72
C GLY A 121 -5.93 16.00 7.20
N GLY A 122 -6.63 15.19 6.40
CA GLY A 122 -6.57 15.28 4.94
C GLY A 122 -5.26 14.79 4.34
N LEU A 123 -5.05 15.14 3.07
CA LEU A 123 -3.82 14.87 2.32
C LEU A 123 -2.83 16.02 2.53
N VAL A 124 -1.62 15.70 2.94
CA VAL A 124 -0.49 16.66 2.99
C VAL A 124 0.24 16.65 1.65
N ARG A 125 0.74 15.50 1.22
CA ARG A 125 1.37 15.30 -0.09
C ARG A 125 1.39 13.82 -0.49
N ARG A 126 1.64 13.59 -1.77
CA ARG A 126 1.94 12.27 -2.31
C ARG A 126 3.39 11.87 -2.01
N LEU A 127 3.63 10.57 -1.85
CA LEU A 127 4.99 10.05 -1.73
C LEU A 127 5.67 9.98 -3.10
N GLU A 128 6.95 10.28 -3.11
CA GLU A 128 7.82 10.05 -4.25
C GLU A 128 8.13 8.56 -4.42
N PRO A 129 8.49 8.09 -5.63
CA PRO A 129 8.75 6.66 -5.86
C PRO A 129 9.81 6.06 -4.94
N HIS A 130 10.90 6.81 -4.71
CA HIS A 130 11.99 6.36 -3.82
C HIS A 130 11.56 6.23 -2.36
N GLU A 131 10.64 7.07 -1.88
CA GLU A 131 10.15 6.99 -0.51
C GLU A 131 9.40 5.67 -0.27
N MET A 132 8.59 5.24 -1.24
CA MET A 132 7.90 3.94 -1.20
C MET A 132 8.88 2.76 -1.31
N VAL A 133 9.94 2.87 -2.11
CA VAL A 133 11.01 1.86 -2.17
C VAL A 133 11.75 1.81 -0.84
N ASP A 134 12.05 2.96 -0.25
CA ASP A 134 12.74 3.07 1.04
C ASP A 134 11.94 2.43 2.18
N GLU A 135 10.61 2.58 2.20
CA GLU A 135 9.76 1.89 3.19
C GLU A 135 9.99 0.37 3.16
N VAL A 136 10.07 -0.23 1.98
CA VAL A 136 10.30 -1.68 1.84
C VAL A 136 11.72 -2.04 2.20
N LEU A 137 12.69 -1.33 1.61
CA LEU A 137 14.12 -1.63 1.71
C LEU A 137 14.64 -1.47 3.15
N PHE A 138 14.33 -0.35 3.79
CA PHE A 138 14.80 -0.10 5.15
C PHE A 138 14.04 -0.92 6.20
N THR A 139 12.79 -1.31 5.93
CA THR A 139 12.09 -2.31 6.76
C THR A 139 12.80 -3.66 6.70
N GLN A 140 13.21 -4.11 5.50
CA GLN A 140 13.98 -5.35 5.33
C GLN A 140 15.32 -5.29 6.07
N ILE A 141 16.04 -4.19 5.95
CA ILE A 141 17.37 -4.01 6.58
C ILE A 141 17.25 -3.96 8.10
N ASP A 142 16.32 -3.13 8.63
CA ASP A 142 16.18 -2.96 10.09
C ASP A 142 15.65 -4.22 10.78
N SER A 143 14.75 -4.95 10.15
CA SER A 143 14.20 -6.19 10.69
C SER A 143 15.13 -7.40 10.52
N GLY A 144 16.06 -7.36 9.56
CA GLY A 144 16.87 -8.51 9.14
C GLY A 144 16.07 -9.62 8.46
N LEU A 145 14.80 -9.35 8.07
CA LEU A 145 13.88 -10.33 7.49
C LEU A 145 13.69 -10.06 6.01
N PRO A 146 13.84 -11.05 5.12
CA PRO A 146 13.62 -10.86 3.69
C PRO A 146 12.15 -10.54 3.41
N VAL A 147 11.89 -9.49 2.63
CA VAL A 147 10.55 -9.12 2.17
C VAL A 147 10.21 -9.91 0.92
N SER A 148 9.13 -10.67 0.95
CA SER A 148 8.66 -11.48 -0.16
C SER A 148 7.38 -10.95 -0.82
N ARG A 149 6.66 -10.04 -0.16
CA ARG A 149 5.42 -9.43 -0.66
C ARG A 149 5.28 -8.00 -0.20
N VAL A 150 4.63 -7.18 -1.02
CA VAL A 150 4.29 -5.80 -0.69
C VAL A 150 2.81 -5.56 -0.90
N VAL A 151 2.17 -4.87 0.05
CA VAL A 151 0.79 -4.42 -0.09
C VAL A 151 0.73 -2.90 0.07
N LEU A 152 0.17 -2.22 -0.93
CA LEU A 152 -0.08 -0.78 -0.90
C LEU A 152 -1.45 -0.58 -0.23
N MET A 153 -1.47 -0.73 1.10
CA MET A 153 -2.68 -0.68 1.94
C MET A 153 -2.45 0.15 3.21
N GLY A 154 -1.37 0.93 3.24
CA GLY A 154 -1.02 1.84 4.32
C GLY A 154 -1.76 3.17 4.22
N ILE A 155 -1.08 4.26 4.56
CA ILE A 155 -1.63 5.61 4.49
C ILE A 155 -1.68 6.07 3.03
N GLY A 156 -2.85 6.56 2.58
CA GLY A 156 -3.05 7.12 1.25
C GLY A 156 -3.95 6.28 0.34
N GLU A 157 -4.25 6.84 -0.82
CA GLU A 157 -4.92 6.17 -1.94
C GLU A 157 -3.90 5.97 -3.07
N PRO A 158 -3.47 4.74 -3.36
CA PRO A 158 -2.44 4.50 -4.37
C PRO A 158 -2.77 5.05 -5.75
N LEU A 159 -4.04 5.00 -6.14
CA LEU A 159 -4.47 5.50 -7.45
C LEU A 159 -4.61 7.02 -7.51
N ASP A 160 -4.62 7.72 -6.38
CA ASP A 160 -4.48 9.17 -6.34
C ASP A 160 -3.03 9.61 -6.55
N ASN A 161 -2.08 8.73 -6.23
CA ASN A 161 -0.64 8.90 -6.49
C ASN A 161 -0.16 8.04 -7.68
N PHE A 162 -0.97 7.93 -8.72
CA PHE A 162 -0.84 6.93 -9.79
C PHE A 162 0.55 6.87 -10.41
N ASP A 163 1.07 7.99 -10.91
CA ASP A 163 2.34 8.02 -11.65
C ASP A 163 3.53 7.60 -10.79
N ASN A 164 3.58 8.08 -9.55
CA ASN A 164 4.63 7.68 -8.60
C ASN A 164 4.51 6.21 -8.19
N VAL A 165 3.28 5.69 -8.04
CA VAL A 165 3.05 4.27 -7.78
C VAL A 165 3.46 3.40 -8.96
N MET A 166 3.17 3.81 -10.21
CA MET A 166 3.65 3.08 -11.39
C MET A 166 5.17 3.06 -11.45
N ARG A 167 5.83 4.18 -11.16
CA ARG A 167 7.29 4.25 -11.07
C ARG A 167 7.85 3.38 -9.93
N PHE A 168 7.20 3.38 -8.77
CA PHE A 168 7.55 2.47 -7.66
C PHE A 168 7.49 1.00 -8.10
N LEU A 169 6.44 0.59 -8.81
CA LEU A 169 6.30 -0.79 -9.30
C LEU A 169 7.43 -1.15 -10.28
N GLU A 170 7.83 -0.22 -11.16
CA GLU A 170 8.95 -0.40 -12.06
C GLU A 170 10.27 -0.60 -11.30
N LEU A 171 10.55 0.26 -10.32
CA LEU A 171 11.78 0.23 -9.52
C LEU A 171 11.89 -1.04 -8.68
N ILE A 172 10.83 -1.40 -7.94
CA ILE A 172 10.86 -2.55 -7.04
C ILE A 172 10.90 -3.88 -7.78
N GLY A 173 10.33 -3.92 -8.99
CA GLY A 173 10.37 -5.08 -9.87
C GLY A 173 11.65 -5.21 -10.71
N SER A 174 12.51 -4.20 -10.70
CA SER A 174 13.75 -4.19 -11.49
C SER A 174 14.66 -5.36 -11.13
N LYS A 175 15.13 -6.09 -12.14
CA LYS A 175 16.04 -7.25 -11.99
C LYS A 175 17.40 -6.86 -11.37
N ASP A 176 17.85 -5.65 -11.62
CA ASP A 176 19.09 -5.11 -11.04
C ASP A 176 18.88 -4.45 -9.67
N GLY A 177 17.62 -4.36 -9.19
CA GLY A 177 17.21 -3.83 -7.91
C GLY A 177 16.72 -4.92 -6.94
N MET A 178 15.58 -4.68 -6.28
CA MET A 178 14.99 -5.63 -5.32
C MET A 178 14.39 -6.88 -5.99
N ASN A 179 14.10 -6.82 -7.27
CA ASN A 179 13.58 -7.93 -8.09
C ASN A 179 12.31 -8.58 -7.54
N LEU A 180 11.40 -7.78 -6.98
CA LEU A 180 10.14 -8.29 -6.46
C LEU A 180 9.15 -8.49 -7.61
N GLY A 181 8.72 -9.73 -7.85
CA GLY A 181 7.80 -10.05 -8.93
C GLY A 181 6.42 -9.42 -8.72
N MET A 182 5.79 -8.93 -9.79
CA MET A 182 4.49 -8.24 -9.77
C MET A 182 3.38 -9.06 -9.08
N ARG A 183 3.41 -10.39 -9.17
CA ARG A 183 2.43 -11.27 -8.50
C ARG A 183 2.52 -11.26 -6.97
N HIS A 184 3.60 -10.73 -6.41
CA HIS A 184 3.83 -10.56 -4.99
C HIS A 184 3.43 -9.17 -4.49
N ILE A 185 2.83 -8.34 -5.36
CA ILE A 185 2.38 -6.99 -5.02
C ILE A 185 0.86 -6.93 -5.08
N SER A 186 0.25 -6.38 -4.03
CA SER A 186 -1.18 -6.06 -3.99
C SER A 186 -1.37 -4.56 -3.87
N LEU A 187 -2.19 -3.99 -4.75
CA LEU A 187 -2.60 -2.59 -4.72
C LEU A 187 -4.06 -2.52 -4.32
N SER A 188 -4.34 -1.77 -3.25
CA SER A 188 -5.71 -1.49 -2.82
C SER A 188 -6.15 -0.11 -3.26
N THR A 189 -7.41 0.03 -3.65
CA THR A 189 -8.00 1.34 -4.00
C THR A 189 -9.41 1.47 -3.48
N CYS A 190 -9.79 2.68 -3.10
CA CYS A 190 -11.17 3.01 -2.76
C CYS A 190 -12.11 3.05 -3.98
N GLY A 191 -11.56 2.96 -5.21
CA GLY A 191 -12.35 2.87 -6.43
C GLY A 191 -12.34 4.12 -7.31
N LEU A 192 -11.16 4.70 -7.55
CA LEU A 192 -10.99 5.77 -8.54
C LEU A 192 -11.10 5.19 -9.97
N VAL A 193 -12.33 5.09 -10.48
CA VAL A 193 -12.68 4.36 -11.71
C VAL A 193 -11.80 4.72 -12.90
N PRO A 194 -11.54 5.99 -13.26
CA PRO A 194 -10.68 6.31 -14.40
C PRO A 194 -9.26 5.74 -14.24
N LYS A 195 -8.76 5.69 -13.00
CA LYS A 195 -7.42 5.15 -12.71
C LYS A 195 -7.39 3.62 -12.66
N ILE A 196 -8.51 2.97 -12.35
CA ILE A 196 -8.64 1.50 -12.51
C ILE A 196 -8.58 1.14 -14.00
N ASP A 197 -9.24 1.89 -14.87
CA ASP A 197 -9.21 1.68 -16.31
C ASP A 197 -7.79 1.92 -16.88
N GLU A 198 -7.12 2.99 -16.47
CA GLU A 198 -5.72 3.25 -16.84
C GLU A 198 -4.76 2.14 -16.34
N LEU A 199 -5.00 1.61 -15.13
CA LEU A 199 -4.23 0.49 -14.59
C LEU A 199 -4.47 -0.81 -15.40
N ALA A 200 -5.69 -1.04 -15.87
CA ALA A 200 -6.03 -2.19 -16.72
C ALA A 200 -5.24 -2.19 -18.03
N GLU A 201 -5.06 -1.01 -18.65
CA GLU A 201 -4.26 -0.84 -19.87
C GLU A 201 -2.79 -1.22 -19.69
N LYS A 202 -2.23 -1.04 -18.47
CA LYS A 202 -0.85 -1.44 -18.14
C LYS A 202 -0.65 -2.95 -18.12
N LYS A 203 -1.72 -3.75 -18.03
CA LYS A 203 -1.70 -5.23 -18.00
C LYS A 203 -0.71 -5.82 -16.99
N LEU A 204 -0.50 -5.14 -15.88
CA LEU A 204 0.38 -5.59 -14.81
C LEU A 204 -0.19 -6.84 -14.12
N GLN A 205 0.70 -7.72 -13.67
CA GLN A 205 0.31 -8.97 -12.99
C GLN A 205 0.17 -8.79 -11.47
N ILE A 206 -0.11 -7.57 -11.00
CA ILE A 206 -0.38 -7.29 -9.59
C ILE A 206 -1.76 -7.81 -9.17
N SER A 207 -1.99 -7.96 -7.88
CA SER A 207 -3.31 -8.23 -7.31
C SER A 207 -4.02 -6.90 -7.04
N LEU A 208 -5.18 -6.68 -7.68
CA LEU A 208 -6.00 -5.51 -7.42
C LEU A 208 -6.99 -5.83 -6.30
N ALA A 209 -6.98 -5.01 -5.25
CA ALA A 209 -7.93 -5.05 -4.15
C ALA A 209 -8.81 -3.79 -4.19
N ILE A 210 -10.11 -3.98 -4.09
CA ILE A 210 -11.10 -2.89 -4.08
C ILE A 210 -11.66 -2.75 -2.67
N SER A 211 -11.46 -1.61 -2.06
CA SER A 211 -12.11 -1.22 -0.81
C SER A 211 -13.60 -0.97 -1.09
N LEU A 212 -14.41 -2.02 -0.98
CA LEU A 212 -15.85 -1.97 -1.32
C LEU A 212 -16.70 -1.46 -0.17
N HIS A 213 -16.60 -2.09 0.98
CA HIS A 213 -17.18 -1.74 2.28
C HIS A 213 -18.70 -1.48 2.33
N GLY A 214 -19.40 -1.70 1.23
CA GLY A 214 -20.86 -1.61 1.15
C GLY A 214 -21.42 -2.39 -0.02
N PRO A 215 -22.64 -2.95 0.09
CA PRO A 215 -23.28 -3.73 -0.96
C PRO A 215 -23.99 -2.86 -2.00
N ASN A 216 -24.25 -1.59 -1.68
CA ASN A 216 -24.99 -0.62 -2.51
C ASN A 216 -24.56 0.82 -2.21
N ASP A 217 -25.04 1.77 -3.02
CA ASP A 217 -24.69 3.17 -2.89
C ASP A 217 -25.17 3.76 -1.55
N ALA A 218 -26.37 3.42 -1.09
CA ALA A 218 -26.92 3.96 0.15
C ALA A 218 -26.03 3.67 1.38
N ILE A 219 -25.45 2.48 1.45
CA ILE A 219 -24.52 2.10 2.52
C ILE A 219 -23.14 2.66 2.23
N ARG A 220 -22.66 2.55 0.99
CA ARG A 220 -21.33 2.97 0.62
C ARG A 220 -21.13 4.49 0.75
N ASP A 221 -22.14 5.31 0.43
CA ASP A 221 -22.12 6.78 0.62
C ASP A 221 -21.92 7.19 2.08
N ARG A 222 -22.40 6.38 3.02
CA ARG A 222 -22.24 6.64 4.46
C ARG A 222 -20.81 6.43 4.96
N VAL A 223 -20.06 5.54 4.34
CA VAL A 223 -18.74 5.11 4.83
C VAL A 223 -17.61 5.49 3.89
N MET A 224 -17.87 5.73 2.60
CA MET A 224 -16.88 6.03 1.57
C MET A 224 -17.37 7.14 0.64
N PRO A 225 -17.03 8.40 0.89
CA PRO A 225 -17.49 9.55 0.09
C PRO A 225 -17.16 9.47 -1.40
N VAL A 226 -16.12 8.72 -1.80
CA VAL A 226 -15.73 8.49 -3.19
C VAL A 226 -16.87 7.86 -4.02
N ASN A 227 -17.82 7.16 -3.37
CA ASN A 227 -18.96 6.56 -4.04
C ASN A 227 -19.87 7.60 -4.74
N LYS A 228 -19.93 8.82 -4.21
CA LYS A 228 -20.68 9.92 -4.86
C LYS A 228 -20.13 10.26 -6.24
N ALA A 229 -18.84 10.11 -6.45
CA ALA A 229 -18.21 10.32 -7.75
C ALA A 229 -18.26 9.05 -8.62
N TYR A 230 -18.17 7.88 -8.01
CA TYR A 230 -18.13 6.58 -8.68
C TYR A 230 -19.08 5.61 -7.98
N PRO A 231 -20.39 5.61 -8.33
CA PRO A 231 -21.37 4.68 -7.77
C PRO A 231 -20.97 3.22 -7.94
N ILE A 232 -21.50 2.36 -7.09
CA ILE A 232 -21.06 0.95 -7.00
C ILE A 232 -21.14 0.21 -8.34
N ASP A 233 -22.19 0.45 -9.15
CA ASP A 233 -22.33 -0.24 -10.43
C ASP A 233 -21.28 0.24 -11.45
N VAL A 234 -20.88 1.51 -11.42
CA VAL A 234 -19.79 2.07 -12.23
C VAL A 234 -18.46 1.47 -11.80
N LEU A 235 -18.23 1.33 -10.50
CA LEU A 235 -17.03 0.69 -9.95
C LEU A 235 -16.95 -0.79 -10.35
N LEU A 236 -18.05 -1.54 -10.19
CA LEU A 236 -18.08 -2.96 -10.55
C LEU A 236 -17.91 -3.19 -12.06
N ALA A 237 -18.41 -2.27 -12.90
CA ALA A 237 -18.13 -2.30 -14.33
C ALA A 237 -16.63 -2.13 -14.64
N ALA A 238 -15.95 -1.20 -13.95
CA ALA A 238 -14.49 -1.05 -14.06
C ALA A 238 -13.74 -2.31 -13.60
N CYS A 239 -14.19 -2.96 -12.52
CA CYS A 239 -13.63 -4.24 -12.06
C CYS A 239 -13.74 -5.33 -13.12
N ARG A 240 -14.86 -5.40 -13.86
CA ARG A 240 -15.04 -6.35 -14.96
C ARG A 240 -14.07 -6.06 -16.10
N ARG A 241 -13.95 -4.81 -16.54
CA ARG A 241 -12.97 -4.41 -17.56
C ARG A 241 -11.53 -4.75 -17.15
N TYR A 242 -11.18 -4.48 -15.87
CA TYR A 242 -9.87 -4.86 -15.34
C TYR A 242 -9.63 -6.37 -15.40
N TYR A 243 -10.63 -7.18 -15.01
CA TYR A 243 -10.55 -8.63 -15.10
C TYR A 243 -10.39 -9.11 -16.55
N GLU A 244 -11.19 -8.56 -17.46
CA GLU A 244 -11.10 -8.88 -18.91
C GLU A 244 -9.72 -8.57 -19.49
N ALA A 245 -9.12 -7.44 -19.12
CA ALA A 245 -7.81 -7.01 -19.61
C ALA A 245 -6.63 -7.81 -19.02
N THR A 246 -6.76 -8.29 -17.77
CA THR A 246 -5.62 -8.86 -17.01
C THR A 246 -5.78 -10.33 -16.67
N SER A 247 -6.99 -10.88 -16.74
CA SER A 247 -7.39 -12.20 -16.24
C SER A 247 -7.08 -12.38 -14.73
N ARG A 248 -6.94 -11.27 -13.97
CA ARG A 248 -6.63 -11.29 -12.55
C ARG A 248 -7.91 -11.16 -11.74
N ARG A 249 -8.17 -12.16 -10.85
CA ARG A 249 -9.29 -12.14 -9.93
C ARG A 249 -9.26 -10.86 -9.08
N ILE A 250 -10.43 -10.24 -8.88
CA ILE A 250 -10.58 -9.05 -8.04
C ILE A 250 -10.66 -9.47 -6.57
N HIS A 251 -9.92 -8.77 -5.71
CA HIS A 251 -10.06 -8.89 -4.26
C HIS A 251 -10.92 -7.75 -3.75
N PHE A 252 -11.92 -8.06 -2.92
CA PHE A 252 -12.76 -7.05 -2.29
C PHE A 252 -12.44 -6.99 -0.80
N GLU A 253 -11.96 -5.86 -0.34
CA GLU A 253 -11.80 -5.56 1.07
C GLU A 253 -13.15 -5.08 1.62
N TYR A 254 -13.60 -5.67 2.72
CA TYR A 254 -14.91 -5.39 3.29
C TYR A 254 -14.83 -5.28 4.81
N ALA A 255 -14.75 -4.05 5.33
CA ALA A 255 -14.80 -3.77 6.76
C ALA A 255 -16.20 -4.10 7.30
N MET A 256 -16.27 -5.00 8.28
CA MET A 256 -17.52 -5.43 8.89
C MET A 256 -17.92 -4.46 10.00
N ILE A 257 -18.96 -3.67 9.74
CA ILE A 257 -19.40 -2.56 10.59
C ILE A 257 -20.79 -2.88 11.14
N ASP A 258 -20.92 -3.01 12.46
CA ASP A 258 -22.12 -3.39 13.18
C ASP A 258 -23.32 -2.51 12.82
N GLY A 259 -24.43 -3.14 12.41
CA GLY A 259 -25.66 -2.50 12.02
C GLY A 259 -25.61 -1.60 10.78
N VAL A 260 -24.48 -1.59 10.05
CA VAL A 260 -24.30 -0.77 8.85
C VAL A 260 -24.30 -1.62 7.59
N ASN A 261 -23.39 -2.61 7.50
CA ASN A 261 -23.13 -3.37 6.28
C ASN A 261 -22.98 -4.88 6.52
N ASP A 262 -23.41 -5.38 7.68
CA ASP A 262 -23.15 -6.75 8.14
C ASP A 262 -24.40 -7.67 8.17
N ARG A 263 -25.50 -7.23 7.57
CA ARG A 263 -26.76 -8.00 7.53
C ARG A 263 -26.70 -9.09 6.46
N GLU A 264 -27.47 -10.15 6.63
CA GLU A 264 -27.58 -11.24 5.64
C GLU A 264 -28.02 -10.74 4.26
N GLN A 265 -28.95 -9.78 4.22
CA GLN A 265 -29.41 -9.18 2.97
C GLN A 265 -28.29 -8.45 2.23
N ASP A 266 -27.31 -7.88 2.96
CA ASP A 266 -26.18 -7.20 2.38
C ASP A 266 -25.25 -8.19 1.66
N ALA A 267 -25.02 -9.37 2.27
CA ALA A 267 -24.28 -10.48 1.62
C ALA A 267 -25.01 -11.01 0.37
N LYS A 268 -26.34 -11.20 0.46
CA LYS A 268 -27.17 -11.65 -0.68
C LYS A 268 -27.16 -10.62 -1.83
N GLU A 269 -27.17 -9.34 -1.51
CA GLU A 269 -27.06 -8.26 -2.52
C GLU A 269 -25.71 -8.29 -3.23
N LEU A 270 -24.60 -8.50 -2.49
CA LEU A 270 -23.27 -8.65 -3.08
C LEU A 270 -23.20 -9.84 -4.05
N LEU A 271 -23.75 -11.00 -3.68
CA LEU A 271 -23.82 -12.17 -4.57
C LEU A 271 -24.50 -11.84 -5.89
N ARG A 272 -25.63 -11.14 -5.83
CA ARG A 272 -26.38 -10.74 -7.03
C ARG A 272 -25.58 -9.78 -7.93
N ARG A 273 -24.92 -8.76 -7.33
CA ARG A 273 -24.15 -7.74 -8.08
C ARG A 273 -22.88 -8.30 -8.70
N LEU A 274 -22.25 -9.26 -8.02
CA LEU A 274 -20.97 -9.83 -8.44
C LEU A 274 -21.11 -11.09 -9.30
N LYS A 275 -22.33 -11.47 -9.66
CA LYS A 275 -22.57 -12.64 -10.51
C LYS A 275 -21.70 -12.59 -11.77
N GLY A 276 -20.91 -13.65 -12.00
CA GLY A 276 -20.02 -13.79 -13.16
C GLY A 276 -18.69 -13.02 -13.07
N LEU A 277 -18.42 -12.29 -12.00
CA LEU A 277 -17.10 -11.68 -11.75
C LEU A 277 -16.30 -12.58 -10.80
N PRO A 278 -15.13 -13.11 -11.20
CA PRO A 278 -14.26 -13.84 -10.30
C PRO A 278 -13.77 -12.95 -9.16
N ALA A 279 -14.23 -13.24 -7.96
CA ALA A 279 -14.03 -12.41 -6.78
C ALA A 279 -13.50 -13.21 -5.59
N HIS A 280 -12.80 -12.51 -4.69
CA HIS A 280 -12.45 -12.98 -3.37
C HIS A 280 -12.76 -11.87 -2.37
N PHE A 281 -13.46 -12.18 -1.31
CA PHE A 281 -13.71 -11.25 -0.21
C PHE A 281 -12.73 -11.45 0.92
N ASN A 282 -12.16 -10.33 1.38
CA ASN A 282 -11.43 -10.26 2.63
C ASN A 282 -12.28 -9.48 3.64
N LEU A 283 -12.93 -10.20 4.54
CA LEU A 283 -13.77 -9.63 5.59
C LEU A 283 -12.87 -9.13 6.71
N ILE A 284 -12.91 -7.84 6.97
CA ILE A 284 -12.01 -7.17 7.93
C ILE A 284 -12.81 -6.82 9.17
N PRO A 285 -12.54 -7.44 10.33
CA PRO A 285 -13.05 -6.93 11.59
C PRO A 285 -12.61 -5.47 11.76
N LEU A 286 -13.58 -4.57 11.98
CA LEU A 286 -13.29 -3.15 12.08
C LEU A 286 -12.36 -2.87 13.26
N ASN A 287 -11.30 -2.11 13.02
CA ASN A 287 -10.44 -1.62 14.10
C ASN A 287 -11.08 -0.37 14.73
N HIS A 288 -10.97 -0.27 16.05
CA HIS A 288 -11.46 0.90 16.77
C HIS A 288 -10.64 2.15 16.38
N VAL A 289 -11.34 3.22 16.01
CA VAL A 289 -10.79 4.57 15.82
C VAL A 289 -11.51 5.49 16.80
N GLU A 290 -10.76 6.13 17.69
CA GLU A 290 -11.33 6.94 18.81
C GLU A 290 -12.36 7.98 18.34
N GLU A 291 -12.14 8.55 17.15
CA GLU A 291 -12.99 9.61 16.61
C GLU A 291 -14.15 9.09 15.76
N SER A 292 -14.27 7.77 15.58
CA SER A 292 -15.35 7.17 14.80
C SER A 292 -16.39 6.52 15.70
N PRO A 293 -17.69 6.81 15.54
CA PRO A 293 -18.76 6.14 16.28
C PRO A 293 -19.01 4.70 15.81
N LEU A 294 -18.33 4.26 14.73
CA LEU A 294 -18.56 2.97 14.13
C LEU A 294 -17.98 1.84 15.01
N LYS A 295 -18.72 0.74 15.11
CA LYS A 295 -18.36 -0.42 15.92
C LYS A 295 -18.08 -1.63 15.05
N PRO A 296 -17.19 -2.54 15.50
CA PRO A 296 -16.97 -3.81 14.82
C PRO A 296 -18.21 -4.73 14.93
N SER A 297 -18.51 -5.44 13.86
CA SER A 297 -19.53 -6.49 13.86
C SER A 297 -19.18 -7.63 14.81
N SER A 298 -20.19 -8.30 15.35
CA SER A 298 -19.98 -9.49 16.17
C SER A 298 -19.35 -10.63 15.36
N ARG A 299 -18.60 -11.51 16.03
CA ARG A 299 -18.01 -12.71 15.37
C ARG A 299 -19.07 -13.57 14.69
N THR A 300 -20.26 -13.66 15.28
CA THR A 300 -21.39 -14.42 14.73
C THR A 300 -21.90 -13.78 13.44
N ALA A 301 -22.04 -12.45 13.38
CA ALA A 301 -22.44 -11.74 12.17
C ALA A 301 -21.40 -11.93 11.05
N VAL A 302 -20.11 -11.80 11.36
CA VAL A 302 -19.02 -12.03 10.40
C VAL A 302 -19.05 -13.46 9.85
N ALA A 303 -19.18 -14.48 10.71
CA ALA A 303 -19.22 -15.87 10.30
C ALA A 303 -20.45 -16.18 9.42
N ARG A 304 -21.62 -15.62 9.76
CA ARG A 304 -22.85 -15.77 8.97
C ARG A 304 -22.71 -15.11 7.60
N PHE A 305 -22.17 -13.89 7.56
CA PHE A 305 -21.91 -13.17 6.32
C PHE A 305 -20.95 -13.94 5.40
N GLN A 306 -19.85 -14.47 5.97
CA GLN A 306 -18.89 -15.32 5.26
C GLN A 306 -19.58 -16.55 4.66
N LYS A 307 -20.35 -17.27 5.47
CA LYS A 307 -21.08 -18.49 5.04
C LYS A 307 -21.98 -18.21 3.85
N ILE A 308 -22.75 -17.10 3.87
CA ILE A 308 -23.65 -16.73 2.76
C ILE A 308 -22.86 -16.50 1.48
N LEU A 309 -21.72 -15.78 1.54
CA LEU A 309 -20.88 -15.55 0.38
C LEU A 309 -20.32 -16.86 -0.19
N GLU A 310 -19.85 -17.77 0.67
CA GLU A 310 -19.28 -19.07 0.27
C GLU A 310 -20.33 -20.00 -0.32
N GLU A 311 -21.53 -20.09 0.27
CA GLU A 311 -22.67 -20.82 -0.28
C GLU A 311 -23.12 -20.28 -1.64
N GLY A 312 -22.94 -18.98 -1.87
CA GLY A 312 -23.17 -18.32 -3.16
C GLY A 312 -22.02 -18.45 -4.17
N GLY A 313 -20.96 -19.22 -3.85
CA GLY A 313 -19.83 -19.49 -4.73
C GLY A 313 -18.73 -18.42 -4.73
N ILE A 314 -18.76 -17.45 -3.82
CA ILE A 314 -17.69 -16.46 -3.66
C ILE A 314 -16.77 -16.86 -2.50
N THR A 315 -15.48 -17.04 -2.78
CA THR A 315 -14.51 -17.30 -1.70
C THR A 315 -14.42 -16.09 -0.77
N ALA A 316 -14.56 -16.31 0.54
CA ALA A 316 -14.46 -15.28 1.56
C ALA A 316 -13.53 -15.72 2.69
N THR A 317 -12.64 -14.82 3.11
CA THR A 317 -11.74 -15.05 4.24
C THR A 317 -11.91 -13.96 5.28
N VAL A 318 -11.81 -14.30 6.55
CA VAL A 318 -11.78 -13.32 7.62
C VAL A 318 -10.31 -12.96 7.89
N ARG A 319 -9.99 -11.67 7.80
CA ARG A 319 -8.64 -11.18 8.02
C ARG A 319 -8.20 -11.44 9.46
N ARG A 320 -7.02 -12.05 9.60
CA ARG A 320 -6.39 -12.21 10.90
C ARG A 320 -5.99 -10.86 11.47
N THR A 321 -6.31 -10.61 12.73
CA THR A 321 -5.83 -9.43 13.46
C THR A 321 -4.39 -9.69 13.86
N LEU A 322 -3.45 -9.02 13.23
CA LEU A 322 -2.03 -9.06 13.57
C LEU A 322 -1.64 -7.81 14.35
N GLY A 323 -0.65 -7.94 15.24
CA GLY A 323 -0.17 -6.83 16.06
C GLY A 323 -1.25 -6.24 16.97
N SER A 324 -2.12 -7.08 17.54
CA SER A 324 -3.24 -6.62 18.39
C SER A 324 -2.81 -5.99 19.73
N ASP A 325 -1.56 -6.13 20.09
CA ASP A 325 -0.90 -5.58 21.28
C ASP A 325 -0.05 -4.34 20.98
N ILE A 326 -0.01 -3.92 19.73
CA ILE A 326 0.64 -2.70 19.25
C ILE A 326 -0.31 -1.88 18.38
N ASP A 327 0.06 -0.65 18.01
CA ASP A 327 -0.75 0.22 17.14
C ASP A 327 -0.67 -0.21 15.65
N ALA A 328 -0.86 -1.51 15.35
CA ALA A 328 -0.63 -2.06 14.02
C ALA A 328 -1.64 -1.57 12.96
N SER A 329 -2.80 -1.06 13.35
CA SER A 329 -3.79 -0.52 12.42
C SER A 329 -3.32 0.75 11.71
N CYS A 330 -3.76 0.93 10.45
CA CYS A 330 -3.33 2.04 9.60
C CYS A 330 -3.63 3.41 10.21
N GLY A 331 -2.67 4.33 10.13
CA GLY A 331 -2.79 5.72 10.56
C GLY A 331 -2.75 5.97 12.07
N GLN A 332 -2.86 4.95 12.92
CA GLN A 332 -2.97 5.14 14.37
C GLN A 332 -1.68 5.63 15.01
N LEU A 333 -0.54 5.06 14.65
CA LEU A 333 0.76 5.42 15.25
C LEU A 333 1.18 6.84 14.84
N ARG A 334 1.06 7.17 13.54
CA ARG A 334 1.31 8.52 13.03
C ARG A 334 0.46 9.56 13.75
N ARG A 335 -0.84 9.26 13.88
CA ARG A 335 -1.78 10.17 14.54
C ARG A 335 -1.43 10.44 16.00
N LYS A 336 -1.12 9.39 16.77
CA LYS A 336 -0.67 9.54 18.18
C LYS A 336 0.61 10.39 18.26
N TYR A 337 1.52 10.19 17.32
CA TYR A 337 2.76 10.96 17.26
C TYR A 337 2.51 12.44 16.95
N THR A 338 1.69 12.75 15.93
CA THR A 338 1.39 14.13 15.54
C THR A 338 0.57 14.89 16.59
N LYS A 339 -0.37 14.23 17.29
CA LYS A 339 -1.10 14.83 18.42
C LYS A 339 -0.18 15.24 19.59
N ASN A 340 0.94 14.55 19.79
CA ASN A 340 1.87 14.84 20.88
C ASN A 340 2.92 15.91 20.53
N GLN A 341 2.93 16.41 19.31
CA GLN A 341 3.84 17.47 18.85
C GLN A 341 3.16 18.84 18.70
N GLY A 342 1.85 18.92 18.73
CA GLY A 342 1.04 20.14 18.73
C GLY A 342 0.41 20.40 20.07
#